data_3b5823129574d701d1f29d0ffcf5e9ec
#
_entry.id   3b5823129574d701d1f29d0ffcf5e9ec
#
_cell.length_a   1.000
_cell.length_b   1.000
_cell.length_c   1.000
_cell.angle_alpha   90.00
_cell.angle_beta   90.00
_cell.angle_gamma   90.00
#
_symmetry.space_group_name_H-M   'P 1'
#
loop_
_entity.id
_entity.type
_entity.pdbx_description
1 polymer ?
#
loop_
_entity_poly.entity_id
_entity_poly.type
_entity_poly.pdbx_seq_one_letter_code
_entity_poly.pdbx_strand_id
1 'polypeptide(L)'
;MRTITLDDLQASVKDKSAFGELEHYSALGHAFLALLEETQTTRIVSPTHHNYVFYQYGETHGHRITRPLNTDLFIESAGDFGAAFERFVTFLADLKKLEISVVDDDAKRGYLDSNEINKVVYTIQQSVGSIGDSFDNPNQSRKRVGQLFEDLIRLIIREVGLECEPRRVKVPIPGHPGYAMSYDLDLVLSRGKAIVASETELIHPGEIVGSVKTTSKDRIDKIFLEKYLLTQFLGRKIRVIAIFLHDVQRARRSHSIFGINSTFKSNHFMGYTVALNRLDGVYYVDPRPEMTTNERLRKEINDFQHFLTHDLWVLSSATDECLQGVCNSG
;
A
#
# COMPACT_ATOMS: atom_id res chain seq x y z
N MET A 1 -21.21 22.64 17.12
CA MET A 1 -20.16 22.15 16.19
C MET A 1 -20.77 22.12 14.79
N ARG A 2 -20.04 22.55 13.76
CA ARG A 2 -20.51 22.42 12.36
C ARG A 2 -20.42 20.92 11.99
N THR A 3 -21.51 20.34 11.53
CA THR A 3 -21.52 18.96 11.02
C THR A 3 -20.64 18.88 9.77
N ILE A 4 -19.69 17.97 9.75
CA ILE A 4 -18.82 17.74 8.59
C ILE A 4 -19.64 17.11 7.47
N THR A 5 -19.56 17.67 6.28
CA THR A 5 -20.28 17.16 5.11
C THR A 5 -19.36 16.36 4.20
N LEU A 6 -19.94 15.54 3.31
CA LEU A 6 -19.16 14.82 2.28
C LEU A 6 -18.42 15.78 1.35
N ASP A 7 -18.97 16.97 1.08
CA ASP A 7 -18.30 18.01 0.27
C ASP A 7 -17.06 18.58 0.95
N ASP A 8 -17.10 18.78 2.28
CA ASP A 8 -15.92 19.17 3.07
C ASP A 8 -14.82 18.10 2.96
N LEU A 9 -15.19 16.81 3.06
CA LEU A 9 -14.26 15.67 2.93
C LEU A 9 -13.70 15.57 1.50
N GLN A 10 -14.52 15.80 0.48
CA GLN A 10 -14.05 15.86 -0.92
C GLN A 10 -13.06 17.00 -1.14
N ALA A 11 -13.31 18.17 -0.56
CA ALA A 11 -12.41 19.32 -0.64
C ALA A 11 -11.05 18.98 0.01
N SER A 12 -11.06 18.36 1.19
CA SER A 12 -9.85 17.89 1.89
C SER A 12 -9.05 16.89 1.05
N VAL A 13 -9.70 15.86 0.49
CA VAL A 13 -9.02 14.87 -0.37
C VAL A 13 -8.45 15.50 -1.63
N LYS A 14 -9.09 16.54 -2.21
CA LYS A 14 -8.59 17.25 -3.41
C LYS A 14 -7.38 18.13 -3.11
N ASP A 15 -7.25 18.63 -1.89
CA ASP A 15 -6.14 19.48 -1.48
C ASP A 15 -4.84 18.66 -1.38
N LYS A 16 -3.85 19.03 -2.20
CA LYS A 16 -2.57 18.34 -2.24
C LYS A 16 -1.66 18.65 -1.06
N SER A 17 -1.88 19.77 -0.38
CA SER A 17 -1.08 20.23 0.76
C SER A 17 -1.58 19.67 2.10
N ALA A 18 -2.74 19.01 2.14
CA ALA A 18 -3.43 18.64 3.37
C ALA A 18 -2.91 17.37 4.05
N PHE A 19 -1.98 16.60 3.42
CA PHE A 19 -1.59 15.25 3.89
C PHE A 19 -0.07 15.12 4.07
N GLY A 20 0.52 15.99 4.87
CA GLY A 20 1.95 15.96 5.19
C GLY A 20 2.33 15.08 6.38
N GLU A 21 1.36 14.66 7.21
CA GLU A 21 1.54 13.91 8.46
C GLU A 21 0.48 12.83 8.60
N LEU A 22 0.74 11.79 9.42
CA LEU A 22 -0.21 10.68 9.65
C LEU A 22 -1.50 11.14 10.31
N GLU A 23 -1.43 12.16 11.17
CA GLU A 23 -2.56 12.76 11.87
C GLU A 23 -3.59 13.34 10.90
N HIS A 24 -3.17 13.86 9.76
CA HIS A 24 -4.09 14.36 8.72
C HIS A 24 -4.92 13.22 8.12
N TYR A 25 -4.31 12.03 7.92
CA TYR A 25 -5.03 10.85 7.46
C TYR A 25 -5.98 10.31 8.53
N SER A 26 -5.55 10.34 9.80
CA SER A 26 -6.41 9.95 10.92
C SER A 26 -7.63 10.87 11.03
N ALA A 27 -7.41 12.18 10.98
CA ALA A 27 -8.49 13.15 11.04
C ALA A 27 -9.52 12.96 9.90
N LEU A 28 -9.05 12.70 8.67
CA LEU A 28 -9.93 12.41 7.54
C LEU A 28 -10.68 11.09 7.75
N GLY A 29 -10.01 10.03 8.18
CA GLY A 29 -10.61 8.72 8.44
C GLY A 29 -11.68 8.81 9.53
N HIS A 30 -11.37 9.45 10.66
CA HIS A 30 -12.31 9.68 11.74
C HIS A 30 -13.54 10.48 11.28
N ALA A 31 -13.33 11.56 10.54
CA ALA A 31 -14.43 12.39 10.03
C ALA A 31 -15.31 11.64 9.01
N PHE A 32 -14.72 10.78 8.18
CA PHE A 32 -15.48 9.93 7.26
C PHE A 32 -16.30 8.88 8.01
N LEU A 33 -15.72 8.21 9.02
CA LEU A 33 -16.44 7.23 9.83
C LEU A 33 -17.59 7.87 10.62
N ALA A 34 -17.37 9.05 11.22
CA ALA A 34 -18.43 9.82 11.85
C ALA A 34 -19.57 10.16 10.88
N LEU A 35 -19.23 10.54 9.63
CA LEU A 35 -20.24 10.75 8.58
C LEU A 35 -21.05 9.49 8.28
N LEU A 36 -20.43 8.29 8.30
CA LEU A 36 -21.14 7.03 8.10
C LEU A 36 -22.07 6.69 9.28
N GLU A 37 -21.68 7.03 10.50
CA GLU A 37 -22.49 6.82 11.70
C GLU A 37 -23.71 7.77 11.75
N GLU A 38 -23.58 8.99 11.26
CA GLU A 38 -24.62 10.07 11.32
C GLU A 38 -25.77 9.91 10.30
N THR A 39 -25.93 8.79 9.60
CA THR A 39 -27.16 8.37 8.92
C THR A 39 -27.46 8.87 7.51
N GLN A 40 -26.57 9.54 6.83
CA GLN A 40 -26.81 9.92 5.43
C GLN A 40 -26.42 8.84 4.40
N THR A 41 -26.06 7.65 4.87
CA THR A 41 -25.64 6.54 4.03
C THR A 41 -26.42 5.26 4.35
N THR A 42 -26.62 4.41 3.34
CA THR A 42 -27.20 3.08 3.52
C THR A 42 -26.09 2.05 3.44
N ARG A 43 -25.92 1.26 4.51
CA ARG A 43 -24.99 0.12 4.56
C ARG A 43 -25.60 -1.10 3.86
N ILE A 44 -24.88 -1.66 2.90
CA ILE A 44 -25.33 -2.78 2.06
C ILE A 44 -24.31 -3.91 2.18
N VAL A 45 -24.74 -5.08 2.64
CA VAL A 45 -23.89 -6.29 2.70
C VAL A 45 -23.85 -6.96 1.34
N SER A 46 -22.66 -7.39 0.90
CA SER A 46 -22.52 -8.16 -0.33
C SER A 46 -23.29 -9.50 -0.25
N PRO A 47 -24.13 -9.82 -1.22
CA PRO A 47 -24.87 -11.10 -1.23
C PRO A 47 -23.97 -12.31 -1.53
N THR A 48 -22.75 -12.09 -2.03
CA THR A 48 -21.84 -13.17 -2.43
C THR A 48 -20.64 -13.33 -1.47
N HIS A 49 -20.33 -12.30 -0.69
CA HIS A 49 -19.22 -12.28 0.25
C HIS A 49 -19.64 -11.45 1.47
N HIS A 50 -20.16 -12.08 2.51
CA HIS A 50 -20.77 -11.41 3.65
C HIS A 50 -19.79 -10.57 4.49
N ASN A 51 -18.50 -10.78 4.34
CA ASN A 51 -17.44 -9.96 4.93
C ASN A 51 -17.12 -8.69 4.11
N TYR A 52 -17.91 -8.38 3.06
CA TYR A 52 -17.80 -7.13 2.32
C TYR A 52 -19.07 -6.30 2.41
N VAL A 53 -18.91 -5.02 2.68
CA VAL A 53 -20.00 -4.06 2.71
C VAL A 53 -19.74 -2.91 1.75
N PHE A 54 -20.82 -2.22 1.39
CA PHE A 54 -20.82 -0.98 0.62
C PHE A 54 -21.64 0.05 1.38
N TYR A 55 -21.34 1.31 1.17
CA TYR A 55 -22.19 2.40 1.61
C TYR A 55 -22.74 3.14 0.39
N GLN A 56 -24.02 3.41 0.39
CA GLN A 56 -24.69 4.21 -0.63
C GLN A 56 -24.96 5.60 -0.05
N TYR A 57 -24.42 6.63 -0.70
CA TYR A 57 -24.69 8.02 -0.35
C TYR A 57 -26.12 8.41 -0.70
N GLY A 58 -26.65 9.44 -0.01
CA GLY A 58 -27.99 9.94 -0.25
C GLY A 58 -28.17 10.64 -1.61
N GLU A 59 -29.38 11.14 -1.84
CA GLU A 59 -29.82 11.76 -3.10
C GLU A 59 -28.94 12.94 -3.53
N THR A 60 -28.50 13.77 -2.58
CA THR A 60 -27.60 14.91 -2.83
C THR A 60 -26.30 14.54 -3.55
N HIS A 61 -25.87 13.30 -3.42
CA HIS A 61 -24.68 12.74 -4.08
C HIS A 61 -25.03 11.68 -5.11
N GLY A 62 -26.24 11.71 -5.66
CA GLY A 62 -26.69 10.85 -6.76
C GLY A 62 -26.69 9.36 -6.43
N HIS A 63 -26.97 8.98 -5.20
CA HIS A 63 -26.97 7.57 -4.73
C HIS A 63 -25.70 6.79 -5.10
N ARG A 64 -24.54 7.47 -5.14
CA ARG A 64 -23.26 6.83 -5.44
C ARG A 64 -22.94 5.80 -4.36
N ILE A 65 -22.22 4.76 -4.79
CA ILE A 65 -21.88 3.61 -3.98
C ILE A 65 -20.38 3.55 -3.81
N THR A 66 -19.91 3.38 -2.56
CA THR A 66 -18.49 3.19 -2.26
C THR A 66 -17.94 1.92 -2.91
N ARG A 67 -16.62 1.81 -2.88
CA ARG A 67 -15.92 0.55 -3.14
C ARG A 67 -16.31 -0.54 -2.13
N PRO A 68 -16.01 -1.82 -2.41
CA PRO A 68 -16.20 -2.88 -1.41
C PRO A 68 -15.24 -2.68 -0.24
N LEU A 69 -15.76 -2.78 0.99
CA LEU A 69 -15.03 -2.65 2.24
C LEU A 69 -15.04 -4.01 2.95
N ASN A 70 -13.86 -4.57 3.23
CA ASN A 70 -13.70 -5.81 3.98
C ASN A 70 -13.91 -5.55 5.47
N THR A 71 -14.97 -6.08 6.06
CA THR A 71 -15.32 -5.87 7.48
C THR A 71 -14.34 -6.52 8.46
N ASP A 72 -13.49 -7.46 8.00
CA ASP A 72 -12.45 -8.05 8.84
C ASP A 72 -11.29 -7.07 9.08
N LEU A 73 -11.16 -6.04 8.22
CA LEU A 73 -10.10 -5.01 8.27
C LEU A 73 -10.63 -3.60 8.48
N PHE A 74 -11.82 -3.28 7.95
CA PHE A 74 -12.38 -1.94 8.04
C PHE A 74 -12.98 -1.69 9.42
N ILE A 75 -12.43 -0.74 10.16
CA ILE A 75 -12.94 -0.32 11.46
C ILE A 75 -14.11 0.62 11.20
N GLU A 76 -15.34 0.16 11.46
CA GLU A 76 -16.56 0.90 11.11
C GLU A 76 -16.90 2.04 12.11
N SER A 77 -16.35 2.01 13.34
CA SER A 77 -16.60 3.02 14.38
C SER A 77 -15.49 4.09 14.41
N ALA A 78 -15.88 5.37 14.42
CA ALA A 78 -14.95 6.49 14.53
C ALA A 78 -14.16 6.44 15.85
N GLY A 79 -14.82 6.09 16.98
CA GLY A 79 -14.17 5.96 18.28
C GLY A 79 -13.15 4.84 18.34
N ASP A 80 -13.50 3.64 17.83
CA ASP A 80 -12.59 2.49 17.80
C ASP A 80 -11.40 2.76 16.87
N PHE A 81 -11.63 3.43 15.73
CA PHE A 81 -10.57 3.83 14.82
C PHE A 81 -9.60 4.81 15.47
N GLY A 82 -10.10 5.83 16.19
CA GLY A 82 -9.25 6.77 16.90
C GLY A 82 -8.32 6.06 17.89
N ALA A 83 -8.88 5.16 18.71
CA ALA A 83 -8.11 4.37 19.68
C ALA A 83 -7.09 3.43 18.99
N ALA A 84 -7.47 2.80 17.88
CA ALA A 84 -6.55 1.95 17.09
C ALA A 84 -5.41 2.76 16.47
N PHE A 85 -5.70 3.96 15.97
CA PHE A 85 -4.70 4.84 15.38
C PHE A 85 -3.68 5.34 16.43
N GLU A 86 -4.10 5.69 17.64
CA GLU A 86 -3.19 6.08 18.73
C GLU A 86 -2.22 4.94 19.08
N ARG A 87 -2.73 3.69 19.19
CA ARG A 87 -1.87 2.52 19.41
C ARG A 87 -0.93 2.27 18.24
N PHE A 88 -1.40 2.45 17.01
CA PHE A 88 -0.59 2.31 15.81
C PHE A 88 0.59 3.29 15.80
N VAL A 89 0.38 4.58 16.05
CA VAL A 89 1.45 5.58 16.10
C VAL A 89 2.45 5.26 17.23
N THR A 90 1.96 4.85 18.39
CA THR A 90 2.80 4.40 19.50
C THR A 90 3.68 3.22 19.08
N PHE A 91 3.09 2.25 18.38
CA PHE A 91 3.82 1.08 17.89
C PHE A 91 4.88 1.45 16.83
N LEU A 92 4.59 2.38 15.91
CA LEU A 92 5.59 2.88 14.95
C LEU A 92 6.79 3.54 15.66
N ALA A 93 6.53 4.33 16.71
CA ALA A 93 7.56 4.95 17.52
C ALA A 93 8.43 3.91 18.25
N ASP A 94 7.85 2.80 18.67
CA ASP A 94 8.58 1.68 19.27
C ASP A 94 9.40 0.90 18.24
N LEU A 95 8.87 0.68 17.03
CA LEU A 95 9.63 0.08 15.92
C LEU A 95 10.90 0.90 15.61
N LYS A 96 10.79 2.22 15.60
CA LYS A 96 11.91 3.14 15.39
C LYS A 96 13.04 2.97 16.41
N LYS A 97 12.71 2.61 17.66
CA LYS A 97 13.67 2.45 18.76
C LYS A 97 14.38 1.09 18.76
N LEU A 98 13.72 0.05 18.25
CA LEU A 98 14.08 -1.35 18.48
C LEU A 98 14.78 -2.04 17.30
N GLU A 99 14.85 -1.40 16.16
CA GLU A 99 15.44 -1.91 14.91
C GLU A 99 14.90 -3.28 14.45
N ILE A 100 15.40 -4.41 14.91
CA ILE A 100 15.03 -5.76 14.37
C ILE A 100 14.29 -6.65 15.38
N SER A 101 14.40 -6.38 16.68
CA SER A 101 13.94 -7.31 17.74
C SER A 101 12.48 -7.18 18.15
N VAL A 102 11.64 -6.55 17.34
CA VAL A 102 10.26 -6.17 17.70
C VAL A 102 9.35 -7.38 17.96
N VAL A 103 9.64 -8.55 17.39
CA VAL A 103 8.71 -9.69 17.39
C VAL A 103 8.74 -10.51 18.68
N ASP A 104 9.76 -10.34 19.54
CA ASP A 104 9.97 -11.19 20.72
C ASP A 104 9.28 -10.76 22.00
N ASP A 105 8.62 -9.59 22.00
CA ASP A 105 7.88 -9.07 23.16
C ASP A 105 6.43 -9.55 23.14
N ASP A 106 5.95 -10.19 24.21
CA ASP A 106 4.60 -10.76 24.28
C ASP A 106 3.49 -9.70 24.10
N ALA A 107 3.70 -8.47 24.59
CA ALA A 107 2.75 -7.37 24.39
C ALA A 107 2.64 -6.97 22.90
N LYS A 108 3.76 -7.04 22.17
CA LYS A 108 3.79 -6.76 20.73
C LYS A 108 3.21 -7.91 19.93
N ARG A 109 3.38 -9.17 20.37
CA ARG A 109 2.68 -10.31 19.76
C ARG A 109 1.18 -10.11 19.77
N GLY A 110 0.60 -9.77 20.91
CA GLY A 110 -0.84 -9.49 21.01
C GLY A 110 -1.31 -8.41 20.03
N TYR A 111 -0.51 -7.35 19.84
CA TYR A 111 -0.78 -6.32 18.84
C TYR A 111 -0.70 -6.86 17.39
N LEU A 112 0.33 -7.64 17.08
CA LEU A 112 0.52 -8.23 15.75
C LEU A 112 -0.56 -9.29 15.46
N ASP A 113 -0.93 -10.11 16.44
CA ASP A 113 -1.99 -11.12 16.29
C ASP A 113 -3.36 -10.50 16.03
N SER A 114 -3.60 -9.27 16.52
CA SER A 114 -4.84 -8.53 16.24
C SER A 114 -4.94 -8.00 14.82
N ASN A 115 -3.86 -8.03 14.03
CA ASN A 115 -3.75 -7.48 12.68
C ASN A 115 -4.01 -5.96 12.61
N GLU A 116 -3.67 -5.23 13.65
CA GLU A 116 -4.08 -3.84 13.82
C GLU A 116 -3.40 -2.90 12.84
N ILE A 117 -2.13 -3.17 12.45
CA ILE A 117 -1.44 -2.38 11.42
C ILE A 117 -2.22 -2.39 10.10
N ASN A 118 -2.58 -3.58 9.62
CA ASN A 118 -3.34 -3.70 8.38
C ASN A 118 -4.73 -3.08 8.50
N LYS A 119 -5.40 -3.23 9.65
CA LYS A 119 -6.73 -2.62 9.91
C LYS A 119 -6.68 -1.09 9.84
N VAL A 120 -5.71 -0.46 10.50
CA VAL A 120 -5.57 1.01 10.50
C VAL A 120 -5.25 1.53 9.10
N VAL A 121 -4.25 0.96 8.42
CA VAL A 121 -3.85 1.37 7.06
C VAL A 121 -4.98 1.14 6.07
N TYR A 122 -5.69 0.01 6.17
CA TYR A 122 -6.84 -0.31 5.34
C TYR A 122 -7.97 0.70 5.55
N THR A 123 -8.34 0.97 6.81
CA THR A 123 -9.42 1.90 7.15
C THR A 123 -9.14 3.31 6.64
N ILE A 124 -7.92 3.83 6.86
CA ILE A 124 -7.50 5.12 6.32
C ILE A 124 -7.68 5.16 4.80
N GLN A 125 -7.06 4.20 4.10
CA GLN A 125 -7.04 4.25 2.65
C GLN A 125 -8.40 3.96 2.02
N GLN A 126 -9.22 3.15 2.66
CA GLN A 126 -10.59 2.90 2.20
C GLN A 126 -11.52 4.08 2.48
N SER A 127 -11.29 4.84 3.54
CA SER A 127 -11.99 6.12 3.78
C SER A 127 -11.66 7.14 2.68
N VAL A 128 -10.36 7.36 2.40
CA VAL A 128 -9.91 8.18 1.26
C VAL A 128 -10.56 7.74 -0.05
N GLY A 129 -10.55 6.44 -0.28
CA GLY A 129 -11.09 5.85 -1.49
C GLY A 129 -12.61 6.01 -1.62
N SER A 130 -13.35 5.81 -0.54
CA SER A 130 -14.81 5.96 -0.51
C SER A 130 -15.25 7.42 -0.71
N ILE A 131 -14.51 8.38 -0.14
CA ILE A 131 -14.71 9.80 -0.45
C ILE A 131 -14.43 10.05 -1.95
N GLY A 132 -13.36 9.46 -2.48
CA GLY A 132 -13.01 9.55 -3.90
C GLY A 132 -14.09 8.98 -4.83
N ASP A 133 -14.82 7.95 -4.40
CA ASP A 133 -15.92 7.36 -5.19
C ASP A 133 -17.12 8.31 -5.35
N SER A 134 -17.19 9.37 -4.54
CA SER A 134 -18.19 10.44 -4.66
C SER A 134 -17.79 11.58 -5.62
N PHE A 135 -16.57 11.58 -6.19
CA PHE A 135 -16.12 12.61 -7.12
C PHE A 135 -16.84 12.54 -8.45
N ASP A 136 -17.09 13.72 -9.07
CA ASP A 136 -17.69 13.81 -10.41
C ASP A 136 -16.73 13.27 -11.50
N ASN A 137 -15.43 13.46 -11.33
CA ASN A 137 -14.43 13.00 -12.27
C ASN A 137 -13.73 11.73 -11.76
N PRO A 138 -14.05 10.55 -12.31
CA PRO A 138 -13.44 9.27 -11.86
C PRO A 138 -11.93 9.19 -12.11
N ASN A 139 -11.39 9.87 -13.12
CA ASN A 139 -9.95 9.86 -13.37
C ASN A 139 -9.19 10.71 -12.36
N GLN A 140 -9.73 11.86 -11.99
CA GLN A 140 -9.19 12.69 -10.91
C GLN A 140 -9.20 11.93 -9.60
N SER A 141 -10.31 11.25 -9.28
CA SER A 141 -10.44 10.40 -8.10
C SER A 141 -9.35 9.34 -8.07
N ARG A 142 -9.25 8.50 -9.12
CA ARG A 142 -8.25 7.40 -9.18
C ARG A 142 -6.83 7.92 -8.98
N LYS A 143 -6.47 9.02 -9.66
CA LYS A 143 -5.14 9.62 -9.53
C LYS A 143 -4.88 10.08 -8.10
N ARG A 144 -5.84 10.80 -7.49
CA ARG A 144 -5.67 11.38 -6.16
C ARG A 144 -5.64 10.31 -5.07
N VAL A 145 -6.56 9.33 -5.13
CA VAL A 145 -6.62 8.20 -4.19
C VAL A 145 -5.35 7.35 -4.26
N GLY A 146 -4.81 7.14 -5.48
CA GLY A 146 -3.52 6.44 -5.65
C GLY A 146 -2.36 7.22 -5.04
N GLN A 147 -2.26 8.52 -5.31
CA GLN A 147 -1.22 9.38 -4.76
C GLN A 147 -1.25 9.40 -3.22
N LEU A 148 -2.45 9.52 -2.62
CA LEU A 148 -2.57 9.53 -1.16
C LEU A 148 -2.15 8.19 -0.53
N PHE A 149 -2.33 7.07 -1.23
CA PHE A 149 -1.81 5.79 -0.76
C PHE A 149 -0.28 5.73 -0.81
N GLU A 150 0.33 6.21 -1.90
CA GLU A 150 1.78 6.31 -2.02
C GLU A 150 2.36 7.21 -0.91
N ASP A 151 1.72 8.36 -0.65
CA ASP A 151 2.11 9.30 0.42
C ASP A 151 1.93 8.69 1.82
N LEU A 152 0.84 7.96 2.09
CA LEU A 152 0.59 7.28 3.36
C LEU A 152 1.68 6.24 3.66
N ILE A 153 1.99 5.38 2.70
CA ILE A 153 3.05 4.36 2.88
C ILE A 153 4.41 5.00 3.11
N ARG A 154 4.72 6.09 2.39
CA ARG A 154 5.94 6.86 2.58
C ARG A 154 6.04 7.43 4.01
N LEU A 155 4.97 8.04 4.53
CA LEU A 155 4.94 8.57 5.89
C LEU A 155 5.15 7.47 6.93
N ILE A 156 4.49 6.32 6.78
CA ILE A 156 4.66 5.18 7.70
C ILE A 156 6.12 4.70 7.72
N ILE A 157 6.76 4.57 6.55
CA ILE A 157 8.17 4.13 6.45
C ILE A 157 9.10 5.18 7.09
N ARG A 158 8.81 6.46 6.94
CA ARG A 158 9.59 7.53 7.58
C ARG A 158 9.40 7.57 9.09
N GLU A 159 8.19 7.30 9.57
CA GLU A 159 7.88 7.28 10.99
C GLU A 159 8.67 6.19 11.74
N VAL A 160 8.92 5.04 11.11
CA VAL A 160 9.79 4.00 11.67
C VAL A 160 11.29 4.28 11.50
N GLY A 161 11.66 5.45 10.98
CA GLY A 161 13.03 5.96 10.98
C GLY A 161 13.86 5.68 9.72
N LEU A 162 13.25 5.23 8.62
CA LEU A 162 13.93 5.09 7.34
C LEU A 162 13.72 6.35 6.48
N GLU A 163 14.70 6.65 5.62
CA GLU A 163 14.51 7.62 4.54
C GLU A 163 13.63 7.00 3.46
N CYS A 164 12.65 7.75 2.97
CA CYS A 164 11.72 7.28 1.95
C CYS A 164 11.20 8.46 1.13
N GLU A 165 11.53 8.50 -0.17
CA GLU A 165 11.13 9.58 -1.07
C GLU A 165 10.78 9.03 -2.47
N PRO A 166 9.89 9.70 -3.21
CA PRO A 166 9.70 9.41 -4.62
C PRO A 166 10.92 9.91 -5.42
N ARG A 167 11.26 9.24 -6.49
CA ARG A 167 12.39 9.64 -7.33
C ARG A 167 12.07 9.46 -8.80
N ARG A 168 12.48 10.46 -9.61
CA ARG A 168 12.50 10.31 -11.07
C ARG A 168 13.95 10.04 -11.51
N VAL A 169 14.15 8.96 -12.24
CA VAL A 169 15.45 8.59 -12.81
C VAL A 169 15.37 8.46 -14.32
N LYS A 170 16.46 8.83 -15.01
CA LYS A 170 16.64 8.60 -16.44
C LYS A 170 17.77 7.61 -16.61
N VAL A 171 17.44 6.40 -17.00
CA VAL A 171 18.39 5.30 -17.18
C VAL A 171 18.81 5.24 -18.64
N PRO A 172 20.11 5.44 -18.97
CA PRO A 172 20.61 5.34 -20.33
C PRO A 172 20.35 3.94 -20.91
N ILE A 173 20.00 3.87 -22.21
CA ILE A 173 19.82 2.59 -22.89
C ILE A 173 21.21 2.13 -23.39
N PRO A 174 21.73 0.97 -22.93
CA PRO A 174 23.04 0.48 -23.32
C PRO A 174 23.16 0.34 -24.84
N GLY A 175 24.28 0.79 -25.42
CA GLY A 175 24.51 0.75 -26.86
C GLY A 175 23.78 1.81 -27.69
N HIS A 176 22.97 2.67 -27.07
CA HIS A 176 22.21 3.72 -27.78
C HIS A 176 22.48 5.11 -27.16
N PRO A 177 23.59 5.78 -27.50
CA PRO A 177 23.92 7.09 -26.98
C PRO A 177 22.81 8.12 -27.22
N GLY A 178 22.47 8.90 -26.19
CA GLY A 178 21.43 9.93 -26.24
C GLY A 178 20.00 9.41 -25.97
N TYR A 179 19.81 8.11 -25.86
CA TYR A 179 18.51 7.51 -25.51
C TYR A 179 18.51 7.07 -24.05
N ALA A 180 17.42 7.37 -23.34
CA ALA A 180 17.23 6.97 -21.94
C ALA A 180 15.76 6.66 -21.66
N MET A 181 15.50 5.68 -20.81
CA MET A 181 14.18 5.43 -20.24
C MET A 181 13.98 6.25 -18.98
N SER A 182 12.83 6.92 -18.86
CA SER A 182 12.44 7.64 -17.64
C SER A 182 11.56 6.77 -16.77
N TYR A 183 11.92 6.65 -15.49
CA TYR A 183 11.13 5.95 -14.48
C TYR A 183 10.71 6.95 -13.39
N ASP A 184 9.41 6.99 -13.10
CA ASP A 184 8.87 7.65 -11.92
C ASP A 184 8.70 6.58 -10.83
N LEU A 185 9.68 6.50 -9.93
CA LEU A 185 9.68 5.54 -8.82
C LEU A 185 8.80 6.08 -7.70
N ASP A 186 7.79 5.32 -7.29
CA ASP A 186 6.84 5.75 -6.25
C ASP A 186 7.56 5.97 -4.92
N LEU A 187 8.47 5.05 -4.56
CA LEU A 187 9.29 5.11 -3.37
C LEU A 187 10.73 4.66 -3.68
N VAL A 188 11.69 5.35 -3.08
CA VAL A 188 13.07 4.87 -2.90
C VAL A 188 13.37 4.99 -1.42
N LEU A 189 13.72 3.90 -0.76
CA LEU A 189 13.91 3.85 0.68
C LEU A 189 15.28 3.28 1.07
N SER A 190 15.81 3.77 2.20
CA SER A 190 17.11 3.37 2.75
C SER A 190 17.22 3.71 4.24
N ARG A 191 18.18 3.10 4.95
CA ARG A 191 18.43 3.37 6.39
C ARG A 191 19.09 4.71 6.68
N GLY A 192 19.73 5.34 5.73
CA GLY A 192 20.55 6.51 6.03
C GLY A 192 20.45 7.65 5.02
N LYS A 193 20.50 8.88 5.53
CA LYS A 193 20.53 10.11 4.72
C LYS A 193 21.76 10.24 3.82
N ALA A 194 22.83 9.48 4.12
CA ALA A 194 24.08 9.53 3.39
C ALA A 194 24.02 8.80 2.03
N ILE A 195 22.96 8.02 1.76
CA ILE A 195 22.80 7.33 0.49
C ILE A 195 22.20 8.30 -0.52
N VAL A 196 23.07 8.85 -1.35
CA VAL A 196 22.71 9.74 -2.45
C VAL A 196 23.03 9.03 -3.75
N ALA A 197 22.06 8.90 -4.64
CA ALA A 197 22.31 8.42 -5.99
C ALA A 197 23.24 9.40 -6.71
N SER A 198 24.37 8.91 -7.19
CA SER A 198 25.29 9.70 -8.01
C SER A 198 24.79 9.80 -9.45
N GLU A 199 25.40 10.64 -10.27
CA GLU A 199 25.10 10.71 -11.71
C GLU A 199 25.35 9.37 -12.43
N THR A 200 26.25 8.53 -11.90
CA THR A 200 26.59 7.20 -12.41
C THR A 200 25.82 6.09 -11.72
N GLU A 201 25.38 6.30 -10.48
CA GLU A 201 24.62 5.35 -9.68
C GLU A 201 23.22 5.89 -9.40
N LEU A 202 22.35 5.84 -10.38
CA LEU A 202 20.97 6.37 -10.32
C LEU A 202 20.13 5.80 -9.17
N ILE A 203 20.45 4.57 -8.74
CA ILE A 203 19.87 3.87 -7.59
C ILE A 203 21.05 3.26 -6.85
N HIS A 204 21.31 3.66 -5.61
CA HIS A 204 22.40 3.09 -4.82
C HIS A 204 22.13 1.62 -4.47
N PRO A 205 23.15 0.73 -4.38
CA PRO A 205 22.97 -0.67 -3.98
C PRO A 205 22.26 -0.87 -2.64
N GLY A 206 22.46 0.03 -1.69
CA GLY A 206 21.76 0.04 -0.40
C GLY A 206 20.29 0.50 -0.46
N GLU A 207 19.82 1.02 -1.58
CA GLU A 207 18.44 1.50 -1.74
C GLU A 207 17.51 0.38 -2.21
N ILE A 208 16.24 0.49 -1.82
CA ILE A 208 15.14 -0.38 -2.24
C ILE A 208 14.13 0.48 -3.00
N VAL A 209 13.76 0.04 -4.18
CA VAL A 209 12.70 0.66 -4.98
C VAL A 209 11.36 0.04 -4.57
N GLY A 210 10.38 0.86 -4.19
CA GLY A 210 9.02 0.44 -3.87
C GLY A 210 8.02 0.92 -4.93
N SER A 211 7.17 0.02 -5.39
CA SER A 211 5.99 0.38 -6.17
C SER A 211 4.74 0.21 -5.31
N VAL A 212 3.95 1.27 -5.15
CA VAL A 212 2.77 1.31 -4.29
C VAL A 212 1.52 1.56 -5.14
N LYS A 213 0.57 0.63 -5.10
CA LYS A 213 -0.66 0.72 -5.90
C LYS A 213 -1.87 0.26 -5.08
N THR A 214 -3.01 0.92 -5.27
CA THR A 214 -4.25 0.54 -4.60
C THR A 214 -4.79 -0.82 -5.05
N THR A 215 -4.36 -1.33 -6.21
CA THR A 215 -4.76 -2.66 -6.72
C THR A 215 -3.66 -3.23 -7.61
N SER A 216 -3.49 -4.54 -7.58
CA SER A 216 -2.55 -5.26 -8.44
C SER A 216 -3.02 -5.39 -9.90
N LYS A 217 -4.29 -5.16 -10.16
CA LYS A 217 -4.89 -5.29 -11.50
C LYS A 217 -4.13 -4.48 -12.54
N ASP A 218 -3.67 -5.15 -13.59
CA ASP A 218 -2.95 -4.56 -14.73
C ASP A 218 -1.75 -3.68 -14.30
N ARG A 219 -1.16 -4.01 -13.13
CA ARG A 219 -0.03 -3.27 -12.55
C ARG A 219 1.14 -4.16 -12.17
N ILE A 220 0.86 -5.37 -11.70
CA ILE A 220 1.89 -6.25 -11.17
C ILE A 220 2.87 -6.72 -12.27
N ASP A 221 2.39 -7.02 -13.45
CA ASP A 221 3.19 -7.35 -14.64
C ASP A 221 4.17 -6.22 -14.99
N LYS A 222 3.71 -4.97 -14.92
CA LYS A 222 4.53 -3.79 -15.17
C LYS A 222 5.67 -3.67 -14.15
N ILE A 223 5.43 -3.97 -12.87
CA ILE A 223 6.46 -3.90 -11.83
C ILE A 223 7.56 -4.95 -12.09
N PHE A 224 7.19 -6.18 -12.47
CA PHE A 224 8.15 -7.20 -12.88
C PHE A 224 8.98 -6.76 -14.09
N LEU A 225 8.33 -6.19 -15.09
CA LEU A 225 9.00 -5.68 -16.30
C LEU A 225 9.95 -4.51 -15.94
N GLU A 226 9.52 -3.58 -15.11
CA GLU A 226 10.35 -2.46 -14.66
C GLU A 226 11.60 -2.96 -13.91
N LYS A 227 11.45 -3.92 -12.98
CA LYS A 227 12.59 -4.53 -12.30
C LYS A 227 13.54 -5.19 -13.28
N TYR A 228 13.00 -5.95 -14.24
CA TYR A 228 13.80 -6.63 -15.27
C TYR A 228 14.62 -5.61 -16.07
N LEU A 229 13.98 -4.59 -16.62
CA LEU A 229 14.63 -3.55 -17.42
C LEU A 229 15.66 -2.75 -16.61
N LEU A 230 15.35 -2.34 -15.39
CA LEU A 230 16.29 -1.66 -14.51
C LEU A 230 17.53 -2.52 -14.25
N THR A 231 17.34 -3.80 -13.98
CA THR A 231 18.44 -4.76 -13.77
C THR A 231 19.31 -4.87 -15.02
N GLN A 232 18.71 -4.98 -16.20
CA GLN A 232 19.45 -5.09 -17.47
C GLN A 232 20.23 -3.79 -17.79
N PHE A 233 19.59 -2.64 -17.67
CA PHE A 233 20.20 -1.37 -18.05
C PHE A 233 21.27 -0.89 -17.07
N LEU A 234 21.11 -1.19 -15.79
CA LEU A 234 22.10 -0.84 -14.75
C LEU A 234 23.20 -1.92 -14.58
N GLY A 235 23.05 -3.09 -15.24
CA GLY A 235 24.03 -4.16 -15.20
C GLY A 235 24.21 -4.81 -13.83
N ARG A 236 23.27 -4.65 -12.91
CA ARG A 236 23.32 -5.20 -11.55
C ARG A 236 21.93 -5.48 -10.98
N LYS A 237 21.87 -6.29 -9.92
CA LYS A 237 20.63 -6.56 -9.20
C LYS A 237 20.09 -5.28 -8.55
N ILE A 238 18.81 -5.03 -8.74
CA ILE A 238 18.07 -3.93 -8.10
C ILE A 238 17.03 -4.54 -7.17
N ARG A 239 16.98 -4.08 -5.93
CA ARG A 239 15.93 -4.48 -4.98
C ARG A 239 14.66 -3.74 -5.30
N VAL A 240 13.60 -4.49 -5.60
CA VAL A 240 12.28 -3.93 -5.92
C VAL A 240 11.21 -4.67 -5.16
N ILE A 241 10.40 -3.93 -4.42
CA ILE A 241 9.23 -4.43 -3.71
C ILE A 241 7.95 -3.85 -4.30
N ALA A 242 6.85 -4.55 -4.10
CA ALA A 242 5.52 -4.08 -4.47
C ALA A 242 4.59 -4.07 -3.25
N ILE A 243 3.87 -2.97 -3.03
CA ILE A 243 2.89 -2.82 -1.95
C ILE A 243 1.54 -2.51 -2.57
N PHE A 244 0.54 -3.34 -2.27
CA PHE A 244 -0.84 -3.20 -2.75
C PHE A 244 -1.80 -3.03 -1.58
N LEU A 245 -2.85 -2.22 -1.79
CA LEU A 245 -3.90 -2.14 -0.79
C LEU A 245 -4.71 -3.44 -0.79
N HIS A 246 -5.27 -3.81 -1.93
CA HIS A 246 -6.09 -5.01 -2.10
C HIS A 246 -6.13 -5.48 -3.55
N ASP A 247 -6.87 -6.57 -3.80
CA ASP A 247 -7.10 -7.10 -5.14
C ASP A 247 -8.59 -7.41 -5.39
N VAL A 248 -9.44 -6.56 -4.88
CA VAL A 248 -10.88 -6.74 -4.91
C VAL A 248 -11.56 -5.60 -5.65
N GLN A 249 -12.55 -5.92 -6.46
CA GLN A 249 -13.41 -4.94 -7.11
C GLN A 249 -14.87 -5.35 -7.03
N ARG A 250 -15.75 -4.35 -7.07
CA ARG A 250 -17.17 -4.59 -7.25
C ARG A 250 -17.44 -5.18 -8.63
N ALA A 251 -18.26 -6.21 -8.69
CA ALA A 251 -18.66 -6.85 -9.92
C ALA A 251 -20.12 -7.24 -9.87
N ARG A 252 -20.81 -7.25 -11.02
CA ARG A 252 -22.16 -7.79 -11.12
C ARG A 252 -22.12 -9.32 -10.99
N ARG A 253 -22.82 -9.85 -9.99
CA ARG A 253 -22.94 -11.28 -9.73
C ARG A 253 -24.37 -11.62 -9.35
N SER A 254 -24.92 -12.74 -9.87
CA SER A 254 -26.23 -13.27 -9.47
C SER A 254 -27.32 -12.19 -9.38
N HIS A 255 -27.47 -11.39 -10.42
CA HIS A 255 -28.43 -10.28 -10.52
C HIS A 255 -28.18 -9.08 -9.56
N SER A 256 -27.09 -9.08 -8.78
CA SER A 256 -26.71 -7.96 -7.91
C SER A 256 -25.48 -7.23 -8.43
N ILE A 257 -25.47 -5.90 -8.27
CA ILE A 257 -24.31 -5.04 -8.54
C ILE A 257 -23.32 -5.00 -7.34
N PHE A 258 -23.70 -5.61 -6.21
CA PHE A 258 -22.92 -5.67 -4.97
C PHE A 258 -22.11 -6.97 -4.83
N GLY A 259 -21.87 -7.65 -5.93
CA GLY A 259 -20.96 -8.80 -5.95
C GLY A 259 -19.50 -8.39 -5.86
N ILE A 260 -18.67 -9.33 -5.42
CA ILE A 260 -17.21 -9.17 -5.29
C ILE A 260 -16.51 -10.05 -6.33
N ASN A 261 -15.43 -9.51 -6.89
CA ASN A 261 -14.55 -10.26 -7.78
C ASN A 261 -13.08 -9.93 -7.45
N SER A 262 -12.21 -10.96 -7.53
CA SER A 262 -10.77 -10.80 -7.48
C SER A 262 -10.22 -10.49 -8.86
N THR A 263 -9.22 -9.64 -8.93
CA THR A 263 -8.49 -9.32 -10.16
C THR A 263 -7.12 -9.98 -10.21
N PHE A 264 -6.69 -10.61 -9.12
CA PHE A 264 -5.43 -11.34 -9.04
C PHE A 264 -5.47 -12.60 -9.91
N LYS A 265 -4.38 -12.82 -10.62
CA LYS A 265 -4.18 -13.98 -11.49
C LYS A 265 -2.95 -14.74 -11.04
N SER A 266 -3.13 -15.71 -10.16
CA SER A 266 -2.04 -16.50 -9.56
C SER A 266 -1.08 -17.11 -10.58
N ASN A 267 -1.60 -17.69 -11.67
CA ASN A 267 -0.77 -18.28 -12.72
C ASN A 267 0.08 -17.25 -13.46
N HIS A 268 -0.44 -16.05 -13.72
CA HIS A 268 0.33 -14.97 -14.35
C HIS A 268 1.43 -14.48 -13.41
N PHE A 269 1.07 -14.26 -12.14
CA PHE A 269 2.03 -13.86 -11.12
C PHE A 269 3.19 -14.85 -11.01
N MET A 270 2.90 -16.15 -10.91
CA MET A 270 3.92 -17.20 -10.86
C MET A 270 4.73 -17.27 -12.15
N GLY A 271 4.10 -17.07 -13.32
CA GLY A 271 4.80 -17.00 -14.60
C GLY A 271 5.82 -15.87 -14.65
N TYR A 272 5.45 -14.67 -14.18
CA TYR A 272 6.37 -13.52 -14.12
C TYR A 272 7.49 -13.75 -13.10
N THR A 273 7.20 -14.35 -11.94
CA THR A 273 8.19 -14.68 -10.91
C THR A 273 9.27 -15.62 -11.46
N VAL A 274 8.91 -16.56 -12.33
CA VAL A 274 9.84 -17.52 -12.94
C VAL A 274 10.54 -16.95 -14.18
N ALA A 275 9.82 -16.24 -15.05
CA ALA A 275 10.32 -15.82 -16.36
C ALA A 275 11.07 -14.48 -16.33
N LEU A 276 10.75 -13.62 -15.37
CA LEU A 276 11.40 -12.32 -15.17
C LEU A 276 12.22 -12.34 -13.86
N ASN A 277 12.74 -11.19 -13.45
CA ASN A 277 13.42 -11.09 -12.16
C ASN A 277 12.39 -11.11 -11.03
N ARG A 278 12.48 -12.11 -10.14
CA ARG A 278 11.65 -12.22 -8.93
C ARG A 278 11.70 -10.90 -8.13
N LEU A 279 10.56 -10.42 -7.65
CA LEU A 279 10.50 -9.27 -6.74
C LEU A 279 11.10 -9.66 -5.37
N ASP A 280 11.68 -8.68 -4.67
CA ASP A 280 12.28 -8.91 -3.36
C ASP A 280 11.23 -8.98 -2.25
N GLY A 281 10.00 -8.53 -2.54
CA GLY A 281 8.85 -8.68 -1.69
C GLY A 281 7.58 -8.19 -2.39
N VAL A 282 6.46 -8.84 -2.10
CA VAL A 282 5.12 -8.43 -2.55
C VAL A 282 4.20 -8.44 -1.34
N TYR A 283 3.60 -7.29 -1.05
CA TYR A 283 2.85 -7.08 0.18
C TYR A 283 1.45 -6.55 -0.11
N TYR A 284 0.48 -7.07 0.61
CA TYR A 284 -0.90 -6.59 0.56
C TYR A 284 -1.37 -6.14 1.95
N VAL A 285 -2.09 -5.03 2.03
CA VAL A 285 -2.77 -4.64 3.27
C VAL A 285 -3.97 -5.56 3.49
N ASP A 286 -4.69 -5.91 2.42
CA ASP A 286 -5.80 -6.88 2.41
C ASP A 286 -5.48 -8.04 1.45
N PRO A 287 -4.62 -9.02 1.87
CA PRO A 287 -4.31 -10.17 1.04
C PRO A 287 -5.52 -11.09 0.92
N ARG A 288 -5.76 -11.61 -0.28
CA ARG A 288 -6.79 -12.64 -0.50
C ARG A 288 -6.40 -13.93 0.20
N PRO A 289 -7.36 -14.72 0.72
CA PRO A 289 -7.07 -16.02 1.36
C PRO A 289 -6.19 -16.94 0.51
N GLU A 290 -6.36 -16.96 -0.81
CA GLU A 290 -5.52 -17.74 -1.73
C GLU A 290 -4.03 -17.35 -1.63
N MET A 291 -3.71 -16.06 -1.42
CA MET A 291 -2.33 -15.59 -1.33
C MET A 291 -1.63 -16.10 -0.07
N THR A 292 -2.36 -16.29 1.02
CA THR A 292 -1.83 -16.69 2.33
C THR A 292 -1.91 -18.20 2.59
N THR A 293 -2.82 -18.92 1.91
CA THR A 293 -3.04 -20.37 2.11
C THR A 293 -2.34 -21.23 1.06
N ASN A 294 -2.16 -20.73 -0.18
CA ASN A 294 -1.46 -21.47 -1.22
C ASN A 294 0.05 -21.54 -0.92
N GLU A 295 0.60 -22.75 -0.83
CA GLU A 295 1.99 -22.98 -0.44
C GLU A 295 3.04 -22.27 -1.32
N ARG A 296 2.74 -22.06 -2.60
CA ARG A 296 3.64 -21.35 -3.52
C ARG A 296 3.52 -19.84 -3.39
N LEU A 297 2.27 -19.33 -3.34
CA LEU A 297 2.02 -17.89 -3.26
C LEU A 297 2.51 -17.29 -1.95
N ARG A 298 2.31 -17.97 -0.82
CA ARG A 298 2.76 -17.48 0.51
C ARG A 298 4.28 -17.38 0.68
N LYS A 299 5.06 -17.93 -0.25
CA LYS A 299 6.51 -17.75 -0.31
C LYS A 299 6.92 -16.47 -1.02
N GLU A 300 6.01 -15.87 -1.76
CA GLU A 300 6.23 -14.69 -2.58
C GLU A 300 5.46 -13.47 -2.06
N ILE A 301 4.33 -13.72 -1.39
CA ILE A 301 3.36 -12.69 -0.99
C ILE A 301 3.15 -12.76 0.52
N ASN A 302 3.34 -11.64 1.18
CA ASN A 302 3.04 -11.43 2.60
C ASN A 302 2.06 -10.27 2.77
N ASP A 303 1.62 -10.03 4.00
CA ASP A 303 0.86 -8.83 4.32
C ASP A 303 1.76 -7.62 4.62
N PHE A 304 1.15 -6.44 4.67
CA PHE A 304 1.88 -5.19 4.93
C PHE A 304 2.42 -5.13 6.37
N GLN A 305 1.74 -5.75 7.33
CA GLN A 305 2.21 -5.85 8.70
C GLN A 305 3.53 -6.62 8.78
N HIS A 306 3.64 -7.76 8.09
CA HIS A 306 4.89 -8.52 7.98
C HIS A 306 6.02 -7.70 7.32
N PHE A 307 5.70 -6.96 6.26
CA PHE A 307 6.67 -6.04 5.66
C PHE A 307 7.23 -5.06 6.69
N LEU A 308 6.35 -4.37 7.40
CA LEU A 308 6.74 -3.29 8.30
C LEU A 308 7.51 -3.80 9.53
N THR A 309 7.16 -4.98 10.04
CA THR A 309 7.74 -5.54 11.26
C THR A 309 8.94 -6.45 11.04
N HIS A 310 9.14 -6.96 9.83
CA HIS A 310 10.19 -7.92 9.52
C HIS A 310 10.97 -7.56 8.25
N ASP A 311 10.35 -7.65 7.07
CA ASP A 311 11.08 -7.61 5.79
C ASP A 311 11.73 -6.26 5.51
N LEU A 312 11.12 -5.16 5.94
CA LEU A 312 11.68 -3.81 5.82
C LEU A 312 13.07 -3.73 6.47
N TRP A 313 13.22 -4.35 7.62
CA TRP A 313 14.48 -4.36 8.39
C TRP A 313 15.53 -5.29 7.77
N VAL A 314 15.12 -6.47 7.35
CA VAL A 314 16.01 -7.43 6.66
C VAL A 314 16.52 -6.84 5.34
N LEU A 315 15.62 -6.34 4.50
CA LEU A 315 15.97 -5.78 3.20
C LEU A 315 16.85 -4.53 3.31
N SER A 316 16.58 -3.65 4.28
CA SER A 316 17.35 -2.42 4.48
C SER A 316 18.70 -2.65 5.16
N SER A 317 18.93 -3.79 5.79
CA SER A 317 20.20 -4.16 6.44
C SER A 317 21.16 -4.90 5.50
N ALA A 318 20.68 -5.43 4.37
CA ALA A 318 21.51 -6.20 3.46
C ALA A 318 22.60 -5.32 2.85
N THR A 319 23.87 -5.67 3.11
CA THR A 319 25.06 -5.04 2.55
C THR A 319 25.35 -5.56 1.14
N ASP A 320 26.22 -4.86 0.38
CA ASP A 320 26.60 -5.22 -0.99
C ASP A 320 27.16 -6.63 -1.15
N GLU A 321 27.78 -7.21 -0.12
CA GLU A 321 28.33 -8.57 -0.13
C GLU A 321 27.24 -9.63 -0.36
N CYS A 322 26.04 -9.44 0.18
CA CYS A 322 24.90 -10.32 -0.06
C CYS A 322 24.34 -10.21 -1.49
N LEU A 323 24.53 -9.05 -2.14
CA LEU A 323 24.01 -8.80 -3.49
C LEU A 323 24.92 -9.39 -4.59
N GLN A 324 26.21 -9.60 -4.28
CA GLN A 324 27.17 -10.19 -5.24
C GLN A 324 27.18 -11.73 -5.24
N GLY A 325 26.34 -12.38 -4.45
CA GLY A 325 26.20 -13.85 -4.47
C GLY A 325 27.29 -14.60 -3.73
N VAL A 326 28.04 -13.96 -2.83
CA VAL A 326 29.10 -14.56 -2.00
C VAL A 326 28.56 -15.02 -0.63
N CYS A 327 27.26 -15.13 -0.44
CA CYS A 327 26.72 -15.86 0.70
C CYS A 327 26.88 -17.35 0.42
N ASN A 328 28.04 -17.93 0.81
CA ASN A 328 28.26 -19.35 0.88
C ASN A 328 27.20 -19.95 1.81
N SER A 329 26.37 -20.86 1.25
CA SER A 329 25.61 -21.82 2.00
C SER A 329 26.55 -22.66 2.85
N GLY A 330 26.59 -22.35 4.15
CA GLY A 330 27.15 -23.22 5.19
C GLY A 330 26.02 -23.97 5.87
#